data_4a2aeeb20199699c7aca7c9b12ba26d5
#
_entry.id   4a2aeeb20199699c7aca7c9b12ba26d5
#
_cell.length_a   1.000
_cell.length_b   1.000
_cell.length_c   1.000
_cell.angle_alpha   90.00
_cell.angle_beta   90.00
_cell.angle_gamma   90.00
#
_symmetry.space_group_name_H-M   'P 1'
#
loop_
_entity.id
_entity.type
_entity.pdbx_description
1 polymer ?
#
loop_
_entity_poly.entity_id
_entity_poly.type
_entity_poly.pdbx_seq_one_letter_code
_entity_poly.pdbx_strand_id
1 'polypeptide(L)'
;MRLRAKWVLPVSAPPIANGVVEITGDTITAVGKLPGRCHDLGDVVLLPGLINAHCHFDYTRLPVPYRDSFADWIGDIVAAKAQQTPADYLAGIAAGMMLALLAGTTTVVNIECFPELITQLPSSPLRVIWCPELIDLIRPQELPAEPAGLAPHAPYTVSEELYRRCAQSGRFITTHVAESVEEDEMFRQGRGHLYEALRTRGRDMSDCGRVGPVELLHSYGVLGRNCLAVHANCLTAGDVRLLAETGTSVVHCPKTHRYFRRAPAPLPALLAAGVNLCLGTDSLASNDTLDMFAEMRELARVFPDWLPARIVEMATTNAAKALNQSTQLGRLAASAAADLIAVPVDGHTDPYTAVVFAEKPIAFMMMNGCQI
;
A
#
# COMPACT_ATOMS: atom_id res chain seq x y z
N MET A 1 -12.10 3.78 -27.93
CA MET A 1 -13.36 3.92 -27.13
C MET A 1 -13.42 5.33 -26.54
N ARG A 2 -14.62 5.89 -26.32
CA ARG A 2 -14.80 7.17 -25.60
C ARG A 2 -15.83 6.96 -24.49
N LEU A 3 -15.44 7.32 -23.27
CA LEU A 3 -16.27 7.23 -22.06
C LEU A 3 -16.61 8.63 -21.57
N ARG A 4 -17.89 8.92 -21.36
CA ARG A 4 -18.36 10.16 -20.76
C ARG A 4 -18.90 9.88 -19.36
N ALA A 5 -18.64 10.80 -18.42
CA ALA A 5 -19.17 10.76 -17.07
C ALA A 5 -19.60 12.17 -16.61
N LYS A 6 -20.48 12.24 -15.61
CA LYS A 6 -20.84 13.51 -14.95
C LYS A 6 -19.59 14.24 -14.46
N TRP A 7 -18.63 13.51 -13.91
CA TRP A 7 -17.32 14.02 -13.54
C TRP A 7 -16.21 13.10 -14.08
N VAL A 8 -15.24 13.69 -14.76
CA VAL A 8 -13.93 13.05 -15.01
C VAL A 8 -12.95 13.67 -14.03
N LEU A 9 -12.30 12.84 -13.23
CA LEU A 9 -11.36 13.22 -12.20
C LEU A 9 -9.93 12.78 -12.60
N PRO A 10 -9.16 13.64 -13.26
CA PRO A 10 -7.81 13.28 -13.71
C PRO A 10 -6.83 13.03 -12.56
N VAL A 11 -7.10 13.55 -11.39
CA VAL A 11 -6.28 13.66 -10.17
C VAL A 11 -5.06 14.55 -10.37
N SER A 12 -4.34 14.41 -11.48
CA SER A 12 -3.20 15.27 -11.86
C SER A 12 -3.59 16.64 -12.44
N ALA A 13 -4.89 16.91 -12.58
CA ALA A 13 -5.48 18.15 -13.09
C ALA A 13 -6.87 18.36 -12.46
N PRO A 14 -7.46 19.58 -12.54
CA PRO A 14 -8.79 19.83 -11.99
C PRO A 14 -9.88 18.90 -12.54
N PRO A 15 -10.95 18.61 -11.77
CA PRO A 15 -12.10 17.83 -12.22
C PRO A 15 -12.78 18.46 -13.43
N ILE A 16 -13.29 17.63 -14.34
CA ILE A 16 -13.96 18.06 -15.59
C ILE A 16 -15.42 17.62 -15.54
N ALA A 17 -16.33 18.58 -15.38
CA ALA A 17 -17.76 18.32 -15.46
C ALA A 17 -18.17 17.90 -16.89
N ASN A 18 -18.98 16.83 -17.00
CA ASN A 18 -19.39 16.22 -18.27
C ASN A 18 -18.16 15.92 -19.17
N GLY A 19 -17.09 15.42 -18.55
CA GLY A 19 -15.83 15.13 -19.20
C GLY A 19 -15.89 13.84 -20.01
N VAL A 20 -14.93 13.68 -20.91
CA VAL A 20 -14.74 12.50 -21.76
C VAL A 20 -13.30 12.04 -21.64
N VAL A 21 -13.11 10.72 -21.53
CA VAL A 21 -11.82 10.05 -21.68
C VAL A 21 -11.84 9.27 -23.00
N GLU A 22 -10.85 9.50 -23.86
CA GLU A 22 -10.65 8.76 -25.11
C GLU A 22 -9.54 7.73 -24.92
N ILE A 23 -9.78 6.50 -25.36
CA ILE A 23 -8.93 5.34 -25.17
C ILE A 23 -8.70 4.64 -26.50
N THR A 24 -7.43 4.28 -26.78
CA THR A 24 -7.02 3.48 -27.92
C THR A 24 -6.11 2.36 -27.44
N GLY A 25 -6.53 1.11 -27.67
CA GLY A 25 -5.84 -0.05 -27.11
C GLY A 25 -5.86 0.02 -25.57
N ASP A 26 -4.72 -0.09 -24.98
CA ASP A 26 -4.47 -0.05 -23.52
C ASP A 26 -4.12 1.33 -22.97
N THR A 27 -4.21 2.37 -23.80
CA THR A 27 -3.67 3.71 -23.49
C THR A 27 -4.75 4.78 -23.61
N ILE A 28 -4.76 5.74 -22.67
CA ILE A 28 -5.56 6.96 -22.76
C ILE A 28 -4.93 7.90 -23.80
N THR A 29 -5.72 8.34 -24.78
CA THR A 29 -5.24 9.25 -25.84
C THR A 29 -5.62 10.70 -25.60
N ALA A 30 -6.78 10.96 -24.97
CA ALA A 30 -7.20 12.32 -24.64
C ALA A 30 -8.15 12.33 -23.44
N VAL A 31 -8.13 13.45 -22.69
CA VAL A 31 -9.06 13.72 -21.59
C VAL A 31 -9.53 15.17 -21.68
N GLY A 32 -10.84 15.41 -21.61
CA GLY A 32 -11.37 16.78 -21.70
C GLY A 32 -12.84 16.83 -22.09
N LYS A 33 -13.30 17.98 -22.55
CA LYS A 33 -14.62 18.15 -23.17
C LYS A 33 -14.51 17.86 -24.67
N LEU A 34 -14.53 16.59 -25.02
CA LEU A 34 -14.32 16.14 -26.39
C LEU A 34 -15.66 15.97 -27.12
N PRO A 35 -15.81 16.53 -28.35
CA PRO A 35 -17.03 16.37 -29.13
C PRO A 35 -17.13 14.96 -29.72
N GLY A 36 -18.35 14.55 -30.04
CA GLY A 36 -18.62 13.29 -30.74
C GLY A 36 -19.33 12.24 -29.89
N ARG A 37 -19.56 11.07 -30.49
CA ARG A 37 -20.29 9.97 -29.85
C ARG A 37 -19.43 9.31 -28.75
N CYS A 38 -20.01 9.10 -27.59
CA CYS A 38 -19.38 8.41 -26.46
C CYS A 38 -20.36 7.44 -25.79
N HIS A 39 -19.80 6.45 -25.09
CA HIS A 39 -20.52 5.64 -24.13
C HIS A 39 -20.68 6.48 -22.86
N ASP A 40 -21.93 6.77 -22.48
CA ASP A 40 -22.25 7.59 -21.32
C ASP A 40 -22.42 6.69 -20.09
N LEU A 41 -21.59 6.92 -19.09
CA LEU A 41 -21.62 6.20 -17.81
C LEU A 41 -22.62 6.81 -16.81
N GLY A 42 -23.22 7.98 -17.13
CA GLY A 42 -24.22 8.63 -16.30
C GLY A 42 -23.66 9.39 -15.09
N ASP A 43 -24.39 9.32 -13.97
CA ASP A 43 -24.11 10.05 -12.72
C ASP A 43 -22.97 9.42 -11.91
N VAL A 44 -21.77 9.38 -12.49
CA VAL A 44 -20.56 8.81 -11.88
C VAL A 44 -19.38 9.78 -11.91
N VAL A 45 -18.41 9.51 -11.06
CA VAL A 45 -17.04 10.04 -11.13
C VAL A 45 -16.16 9.00 -11.80
N LEU A 46 -15.63 9.31 -12.99
CA LEU A 46 -14.64 8.50 -13.68
C LEU A 46 -13.24 8.95 -13.25
N LEU A 47 -12.46 8.06 -12.69
CA LEU A 47 -11.14 8.35 -12.11
C LEU A 47 -10.15 7.23 -12.44
N PRO A 48 -8.83 7.43 -12.21
CA PRO A 48 -7.85 6.35 -12.34
C PRO A 48 -8.19 5.21 -11.39
N GLY A 49 -7.86 3.98 -11.78
CA GLY A 49 -7.92 2.84 -10.88
C GLY A 49 -7.09 3.06 -9.63
N LEU A 50 -7.57 2.57 -8.49
CA LEU A 50 -6.89 2.75 -7.21
C LEU A 50 -5.63 1.91 -7.12
N ILE A 51 -4.62 2.45 -6.43
CA ILE A 51 -3.34 1.78 -6.17
C ILE A 51 -3.25 1.49 -4.67
N ASN A 52 -3.24 0.22 -4.32
CA ASN A 52 -2.97 -0.25 -2.96
C ASN A 52 -1.46 -0.40 -2.79
N ALA A 53 -0.84 0.51 -2.05
CA ALA A 53 0.61 0.57 -1.93
C ALA A 53 1.22 -0.44 -0.92
N HIS A 54 0.38 -1.22 -0.22
CA HIS A 54 0.83 -2.27 0.70
C HIS A 54 -0.29 -3.27 1.00
N CYS A 55 -0.04 -4.53 0.75
CA CYS A 55 -0.96 -5.62 0.99
C CYS A 55 -0.22 -6.96 1.23
N HIS A 56 -0.89 -7.90 1.90
CA HIS A 56 -0.50 -9.30 2.04
C HIS A 56 -1.66 -10.21 1.63
N PHE A 57 -1.70 -10.64 0.39
CA PHE A 57 -2.77 -11.52 -0.11
C PHE A 57 -2.74 -12.90 0.50
N ASP A 58 -1.56 -13.40 0.85
CA ASP A 58 -1.36 -14.69 1.50
C ASP A 58 -2.05 -14.79 2.88
N TYR A 59 -2.31 -13.65 3.55
CA TYR A 59 -3.04 -13.60 4.83
C TYR A 59 -4.55 -13.42 4.66
N THR A 60 -5.10 -13.43 3.45
CA THR A 60 -6.55 -13.21 3.21
C THR A 60 -7.43 -14.21 3.95
N ARG A 61 -6.95 -15.44 4.16
CA ARG A 61 -7.66 -16.52 4.86
C ARG A 61 -6.97 -16.95 6.14
N LEU A 62 -6.07 -16.14 6.68
CA LEU A 62 -5.34 -16.45 7.90
C LEU A 62 -6.13 -15.97 9.13
N PRO A 63 -6.75 -16.86 9.92
CA PRO A 63 -7.49 -16.47 11.10
C PRO A 63 -6.55 -16.13 12.25
N VAL A 64 -6.44 -14.85 12.60
CA VAL A 64 -5.61 -14.39 13.72
C VAL A 64 -6.46 -13.56 14.67
N PRO A 65 -6.48 -13.90 15.97
CA PRO A 65 -7.23 -13.13 16.94
C PRO A 65 -6.56 -11.77 17.23
N TYR A 66 -7.35 -10.79 17.65
CA TYR A 66 -6.82 -9.55 18.20
C TYR A 66 -5.98 -9.81 19.45
N ARG A 67 -4.87 -9.09 19.58
CA ARG A 67 -4.03 -9.03 20.78
C ARG A 67 -3.74 -7.58 21.15
N ASP A 68 -3.66 -7.29 22.44
CA ASP A 68 -3.22 -5.97 22.92
C ASP A 68 -1.71 -5.78 22.70
N SER A 69 -0.91 -6.85 22.84
CA SER A 69 0.52 -6.86 22.53
C SER A 69 0.77 -7.17 21.07
N PHE A 70 1.61 -6.38 20.45
CA PHE A 70 2.06 -6.59 19.06
C PHE A 70 2.96 -7.84 18.95
N ALA A 71 3.82 -8.09 19.94
CA ALA A 71 4.66 -9.30 19.98
C ALA A 71 3.84 -10.59 20.07
N ASP A 72 2.76 -10.59 20.86
CA ASP A 72 1.86 -11.75 20.98
C ASP A 72 1.08 -11.96 19.67
N TRP A 73 0.63 -10.88 19.02
CA TRP A 73 -0.04 -10.95 17.73
C TRP A 73 0.90 -11.53 16.64
N ILE A 74 2.17 -11.11 16.60
CA ILE A 74 3.18 -11.73 15.71
C ILE A 74 3.34 -13.23 16.03
N GLY A 75 3.31 -13.59 17.31
CA GLY A 75 3.35 -14.99 17.74
C GLY A 75 2.19 -15.81 17.16
N ASP A 76 0.97 -15.27 17.20
CA ASP A 76 -0.21 -15.91 16.63
C ASP A 76 -0.15 -15.99 15.10
N ILE A 77 0.38 -14.97 14.41
CA ILE A 77 0.63 -15.00 12.95
C ILE A 77 1.55 -16.18 12.61
N VAL A 78 2.68 -16.31 13.31
CA VAL A 78 3.64 -17.41 13.08
C VAL A 78 2.99 -18.77 13.31
N ALA A 79 2.21 -18.91 14.39
CA ALA A 79 1.51 -20.15 14.71
C ALA A 79 0.44 -20.50 13.67
N ALA A 80 -0.35 -19.51 13.22
CA ALA A 80 -1.36 -19.69 12.19
C ALA A 80 -0.74 -20.06 10.84
N LYS A 81 0.34 -19.38 10.43
CA LYS A 81 1.10 -19.70 9.20
C LYS A 81 1.60 -21.13 9.19
N ALA A 82 2.07 -21.65 10.32
CA ALA A 82 2.56 -23.02 10.44
C ALA A 82 1.48 -24.09 10.23
N GLN A 83 0.20 -23.74 10.30
CA GLN A 83 -0.93 -24.65 10.05
C GLN A 83 -1.42 -24.61 8.59
N GLN A 84 -0.97 -23.67 7.78
CA GLN A 84 -1.41 -23.51 6.40
C GLN A 84 -0.66 -24.46 5.46
N THR A 85 -1.36 -24.98 4.48
CA THR A 85 -0.78 -25.72 3.35
C THR A 85 -0.52 -24.78 2.16
N PRO A 86 0.31 -25.17 1.17
CA PRO A 86 0.46 -24.42 -0.07
C PRO A 86 -0.87 -24.15 -0.79
N ALA A 87 -1.83 -25.08 -0.71
CA ALA A 87 -3.17 -24.91 -1.29
C ALA A 87 -3.99 -23.84 -0.57
N ASP A 88 -3.86 -23.72 0.77
CA ASP A 88 -4.52 -22.68 1.55
C ASP A 88 -3.97 -21.30 1.19
N TYR A 89 -2.64 -21.17 1.03
CA TYR A 89 -2.01 -19.93 0.58
C TYR A 89 -2.47 -19.54 -0.82
N LEU A 90 -2.44 -20.46 -1.79
CA LEU A 90 -2.94 -20.21 -3.15
C LEU A 90 -4.39 -19.72 -3.15
N ALA A 91 -5.25 -20.37 -2.36
CA ALA A 91 -6.65 -19.98 -2.22
C ALA A 91 -6.80 -18.60 -1.53
N GLY A 92 -5.93 -18.28 -0.56
CA GLY A 92 -5.86 -16.98 0.11
C GLY A 92 -5.47 -15.88 -0.86
N ILE A 93 -4.35 -16.06 -1.57
CA ILE A 93 -3.83 -15.09 -2.55
C ILE A 93 -4.88 -14.82 -3.65
N ALA A 94 -5.44 -15.87 -4.26
CA ALA A 94 -6.46 -15.73 -5.30
C ALA A 94 -7.71 -14.98 -4.80
N ALA A 95 -8.16 -15.26 -3.56
CA ALA A 95 -9.27 -14.57 -2.94
C ALA A 95 -8.95 -13.09 -2.68
N GLY A 96 -7.75 -12.78 -2.16
CA GLY A 96 -7.30 -11.40 -1.93
C GLY A 96 -7.22 -10.59 -3.22
N MET A 97 -6.67 -11.16 -4.28
CA MET A 97 -6.64 -10.52 -5.61
C MET A 97 -8.05 -10.18 -6.11
N MET A 98 -9.00 -11.10 -5.94
CA MET A 98 -10.39 -10.89 -6.34
C MET A 98 -11.07 -9.81 -5.51
N LEU A 99 -10.88 -9.81 -4.17
CA LEU A 99 -11.44 -8.79 -3.28
C LEU A 99 -10.92 -7.39 -3.63
N ALA A 100 -9.61 -7.24 -3.86
CA ALA A 100 -9.01 -5.97 -4.25
C ALA A 100 -9.57 -5.48 -5.60
N LEU A 101 -9.67 -6.38 -6.59
CA LEU A 101 -10.21 -6.06 -7.92
C LEU A 101 -11.67 -5.59 -7.83
N LEU A 102 -12.53 -6.33 -7.14
CA LEU A 102 -13.95 -5.97 -6.97
C LEU A 102 -14.15 -4.64 -6.25
N ALA A 103 -13.19 -4.22 -5.43
CA ALA A 103 -13.16 -2.93 -4.74
C ALA A 103 -12.54 -1.80 -5.58
N GLY A 104 -12.27 -1.99 -6.88
CA GLY A 104 -11.76 -0.93 -7.76
C GLY A 104 -10.25 -0.71 -7.71
N THR A 105 -9.51 -1.59 -7.05
CA THR A 105 -8.05 -1.57 -7.06
C THR A 105 -7.53 -2.17 -8.36
N THR A 106 -6.67 -1.44 -9.07
CA THR A 106 -6.07 -1.88 -10.34
C THR A 106 -4.60 -2.24 -10.21
N THR A 107 -3.94 -1.71 -9.18
CA THR A 107 -2.52 -1.98 -8.91
C THR A 107 -2.31 -2.22 -7.43
N VAL A 108 -1.49 -3.22 -7.09
CA VAL A 108 -1.18 -3.60 -5.70
C VAL A 108 0.32 -3.84 -5.55
N VAL A 109 0.90 -3.32 -4.48
CA VAL A 109 2.20 -3.77 -3.96
C VAL A 109 1.92 -4.86 -2.94
N ASN A 110 2.22 -6.10 -3.31
CA ASN A 110 1.95 -7.27 -2.47
C ASN A 110 3.25 -7.85 -1.91
N ILE A 111 3.32 -7.98 -0.59
CA ILE A 111 4.34 -8.76 0.07
C ILE A 111 3.94 -10.22 0.01
N GLU A 112 4.88 -11.09 -0.37
CA GLU A 112 4.60 -12.51 -0.63
C GLU A 112 5.61 -13.42 0.08
N CYS A 113 5.11 -14.23 1.00
CA CYS A 113 5.95 -15.17 1.76
C CYS A 113 6.40 -16.37 0.93
N PHE A 114 5.64 -16.76 -0.09
CA PHE A 114 5.86 -17.94 -0.92
C PHE A 114 5.87 -17.60 -2.41
N PRO A 115 6.89 -16.87 -2.90
CA PRO A 115 6.94 -16.38 -4.28
C PRO A 115 6.89 -17.51 -5.32
N GLU A 116 7.27 -18.74 -4.98
CA GLU A 116 7.16 -19.92 -5.83
C GLU A 116 5.70 -20.32 -6.16
N LEU A 117 4.73 -19.86 -5.36
CA LEU A 117 3.31 -20.12 -5.61
C LEU A 117 2.72 -19.20 -6.67
N ILE A 118 3.34 -18.05 -6.95
CA ILE A 118 2.81 -17.04 -7.86
C ILE A 118 2.53 -17.63 -9.26
N THR A 119 3.39 -18.53 -9.72
CA THR A 119 3.25 -19.17 -11.05
C THR A 119 2.06 -20.12 -11.14
N GLN A 120 1.45 -20.50 -10.03
CA GLN A 120 0.31 -21.40 -9.93
C GLN A 120 -1.03 -20.64 -9.82
N LEU A 121 -0.97 -19.30 -9.69
CA LEU A 121 -2.17 -18.47 -9.57
C LEU A 121 -2.93 -18.39 -10.89
N PRO A 122 -4.26 -18.27 -10.85
CA PRO A 122 -5.05 -18.00 -12.04
C PRO A 122 -4.67 -16.65 -12.64
N SER A 123 -4.81 -16.51 -13.97
CA SER A 123 -4.60 -15.22 -14.63
C SER A 123 -5.58 -14.18 -14.07
N SER A 124 -5.09 -12.97 -13.84
CA SER A 124 -5.89 -11.85 -13.34
C SER A 124 -5.50 -10.59 -14.10
N PRO A 125 -6.43 -9.68 -14.37
CA PRO A 125 -6.11 -8.38 -14.93
C PRO A 125 -5.41 -7.46 -13.92
N LEU A 126 -5.49 -7.76 -12.61
CA LEU A 126 -4.88 -6.98 -11.54
C LEU A 126 -3.35 -6.86 -11.73
N ARG A 127 -2.84 -5.63 -11.76
CA ARG A 127 -1.39 -5.39 -11.78
C ARG A 127 -0.82 -5.59 -10.38
N VAL A 128 -0.08 -6.66 -10.15
CA VAL A 128 0.55 -6.95 -8.86
C VAL A 128 2.07 -6.76 -8.97
N ILE A 129 2.60 -5.90 -8.11
CA ILE A 129 4.03 -5.77 -7.89
C ILE A 129 4.37 -6.72 -6.74
N TRP A 130 4.84 -7.90 -7.12
CA TRP A 130 5.23 -8.94 -6.19
C TRP A 130 6.55 -8.57 -5.51
N CYS A 131 6.55 -8.56 -4.18
CA CYS A 131 7.71 -8.31 -3.36
C CYS A 131 7.91 -9.51 -2.43
N PRO A 132 8.84 -10.43 -2.75
CA PRO A 132 9.18 -11.54 -1.88
C PRO A 132 9.55 -11.07 -0.49
N GLU A 133 8.92 -11.65 0.53
CA GLU A 133 9.24 -11.39 1.93
C GLU A 133 10.59 -12.01 2.29
N LEU A 134 11.44 -11.21 2.90
CA LEU A 134 12.77 -11.64 3.34
C LEU A 134 12.85 -11.53 4.86
N ILE A 135 13.16 -12.66 5.53
CA ILE A 135 13.32 -12.76 6.99
C ILE A 135 14.50 -13.67 7.25
N ASP A 136 15.56 -13.17 7.89
CA ASP A 136 16.78 -13.93 8.14
C ASP A 136 17.17 -14.06 9.63
N LEU A 137 16.15 -14.00 10.51
CA LEU A 137 16.32 -14.16 11.96
C LEU A 137 17.14 -15.40 12.37
N ILE A 138 16.95 -16.52 11.66
CA ILE A 138 17.50 -17.83 12.04
C ILE A 138 18.42 -18.37 10.94
N ARG A 139 18.15 -18.03 9.67
CA ARG A 139 18.91 -18.54 8.52
C ARG A 139 19.16 -17.42 7.54
N PRO A 140 20.40 -17.27 7.04
CA PRO A 140 20.69 -16.34 5.95
C PRO A 140 19.77 -16.59 4.75
N GLN A 141 19.33 -15.51 4.10
CA GLN A 141 18.54 -15.58 2.88
C GLN A 141 19.28 -15.00 1.69
N GLU A 142 19.13 -15.62 0.53
CA GLU A 142 19.60 -15.09 -0.73
C GLU A 142 18.53 -14.17 -1.35
N LEU A 143 19.00 -13.13 -2.07
CA LEU A 143 18.07 -12.30 -2.81
C LEU A 143 17.49 -13.11 -3.98
N PRO A 144 16.17 -13.12 -4.17
CA PRO A 144 15.56 -13.76 -5.34
C PRO A 144 16.01 -13.05 -6.61
N ALA A 145 16.25 -13.83 -7.67
CA ALA A 145 16.62 -13.26 -8.98
C ALA A 145 15.51 -12.39 -9.56
N GLU A 146 14.29 -12.84 -9.44
CA GLU A 146 13.03 -12.20 -9.82
C GLU A 146 12.06 -12.30 -8.64
N PRO A 147 11.05 -11.49 -8.52
CA PRO A 147 10.53 -10.40 -9.33
C PRO A 147 11.15 -9.02 -9.01
N ALA A 148 10.50 -7.97 -9.52
CA ALA A 148 11.05 -6.61 -9.53
C ALA A 148 11.25 -5.96 -8.15
N GLY A 149 10.44 -6.30 -7.12
CA GLY A 149 10.52 -5.74 -5.77
C GLY A 149 11.20 -6.67 -4.75
N LEU A 150 11.51 -6.13 -3.57
CA LEU A 150 12.00 -6.86 -2.40
C LEU A 150 11.24 -6.38 -1.17
N ALA A 151 10.87 -7.31 -0.29
CA ALA A 151 10.25 -6.98 0.99
C ALA A 151 11.10 -7.50 2.16
N PRO A 152 12.26 -6.87 2.48
CA PRO A 152 12.87 -7.11 3.78
C PRO A 152 11.87 -6.71 4.86
N HIS A 153 11.34 -7.70 5.58
CA HIS A 153 10.09 -7.60 6.35
C HIS A 153 10.08 -6.39 7.30
N ALA A 154 10.97 -6.38 8.28
CA ALA A 154 11.05 -5.31 9.28
C ALA A 154 12.41 -5.31 9.99
N PRO A 155 12.86 -4.19 10.60
CA PRO A 155 14.14 -4.13 11.33
C PRO A 155 14.28 -5.19 12.40
N TYR A 156 13.18 -5.59 13.03
CA TYR A 156 13.20 -6.60 14.08
C TYR A 156 13.31 -8.06 13.59
N THR A 157 13.21 -8.31 12.27
CA THR A 157 13.27 -9.65 11.66
C THR A 157 14.32 -9.80 10.57
N VAL A 158 15.01 -8.71 10.22
CA VAL A 158 15.97 -8.68 9.11
C VAL A 158 17.31 -8.14 9.60
N SER A 159 18.41 -8.82 9.25
CA SER A 159 19.76 -8.42 9.61
C SER A 159 20.23 -7.19 8.84
N GLU A 160 21.24 -6.48 9.40
CA GLU A 160 21.95 -5.40 8.70
C GLU A 160 22.49 -5.88 7.34
N GLU A 161 23.09 -7.06 7.31
CA GLU A 161 23.69 -7.62 6.09
C GLU A 161 22.67 -7.76 4.97
N LEU A 162 21.50 -8.35 5.27
CA LEU A 162 20.44 -8.54 4.29
C LEU A 162 19.85 -7.21 3.83
N TYR A 163 19.64 -6.25 4.74
CA TYR A 163 19.22 -4.91 4.39
C TYR A 163 20.21 -4.20 3.47
N ARG A 164 21.51 -4.27 3.77
CA ARG A 164 22.56 -3.68 2.90
C ARG A 164 22.58 -4.33 1.53
N ARG A 165 22.43 -5.63 1.43
CA ARG A 165 22.30 -6.35 0.15
C ARG A 165 21.08 -5.93 -0.64
N CYS A 166 19.91 -5.77 0.02
CA CYS A 166 18.70 -5.23 -0.61
C CYS A 166 18.96 -3.82 -1.16
N ALA A 167 19.54 -2.93 -0.37
CA ALA A 167 19.85 -1.56 -0.77
C ALA A 167 20.81 -1.51 -1.97
N GLN A 168 21.87 -2.31 -1.95
CA GLN A 168 22.88 -2.39 -3.02
C GLN A 168 22.34 -2.96 -4.33
N SER A 169 21.24 -3.73 -4.27
CA SER A 169 20.60 -4.27 -5.48
C SER A 169 19.98 -3.20 -6.37
N GLY A 170 19.72 -2.00 -5.85
CA GLY A 170 19.04 -0.90 -6.55
C GLY A 170 17.57 -1.16 -6.87
N ARG A 171 17.02 -2.28 -6.40
CA ARG A 171 15.62 -2.68 -6.63
C ARG A 171 14.67 -1.87 -5.76
N PHE A 172 13.39 -1.92 -6.13
CA PHE A 172 12.32 -1.39 -5.31
C PHE A 172 12.22 -2.17 -3.99
N ILE A 173 12.12 -1.45 -2.87
CA ILE A 173 12.05 -2.02 -1.53
C ILE A 173 10.76 -1.57 -0.84
N THR A 174 10.08 -2.50 -0.16
CA THR A 174 9.01 -2.21 0.80
C THR A 174 9.35 -2.86 2.13
N THR A 175 9.23 -2.15 3.25
CA THR A 175 9.58 -2.67 4.58
C THR A 175 8.71 -2.04 5.66
N HIS A 176 8.25 -2.85 6.62
CA HIS A 176 7.59 -2.33 7.82
C HIS A 176 8.61 -1.62 8.69
N VAL A 177 8.28 -0.47 9.23
CA VAL A 177 9.18 0.28 10.09
C VAL A 177 8.43 1.20 11.04
N ALA A 178 8.87 1.26 12.28
CA ALA A 178 8.29 2.08 13.34
C ALA A 178 6.77 1.85 13.47
N GLU A 179 6.37 0.60 13.34
CA GLU A 179 4.97 0.21 13.30
C GLU A 179 4.32 0.27 14.67
N SER A 180 5.04 -0.13 15.72
CA SER A 180 4.51 -0.24 17.08
C SER A 180 5.41 0.44 18.11
N VAL A 181 4.82 0.78 19.26
CA VAL A 181 5.57 1.26 20.43
C VAL A 181 6.54 0.19 20.93
N GLU A 182 6.18 -1.09 20.83
CA GLU A 182 7.06 -2.21 21.22
C GLU A 182 8.31 -2.28 20.34
N GLU A 183 8.20 -1.99 19.04
CA GLU A 183 9.34 -1.89 18.12
C GLU A 183 10.24 -0.69 18.49
N ASP A 184 9.64 0.47 18.73
CA ASP A 184 10.39 1.67 19.12
C ASP A 184 11.12 1.47 20.45
N GLU A 185 10.47 0.88 21.46
CA GLU A 185 11.07 0.53 22.75
C GLU A 185 12.22 -0.46 22.61
N MET A 186 12.05 -1.49 21.77
CA MET A 186 13.11 -2.47 21.49
C MET A 186 14.37 -1.79 20.94
N PHE A 187 14.23 -0.96 19.91
CA PHE A 187 15.39 -0.38 19.25
C PHE A 187 16.01 0.79 20.01
N ARG A 188 15.22 1.67 20.62
CA ARG A 188 15.76 2.82 21.33
C ARG A 188 16.23 2.50 22.74
N GLN A 189 15.60 1.52 23.41
CA GLN A 189 15.83 1.26 24.83
C GLN A 189 16.43 -0.14 25.10
N GLY A 190 16.47 -1.04 24.13
CA GLY A 190 17.00 -2.41 24.30
C GLY A 190 16.19 -3.24 25.29
N ARG A 191 14.87 -3.05 25.33
CA ARG A 191 13.96 -3.72 26.26
C ARG A 191 12.55 -3.84 25.68
N GLY A 192 11.63 -4.39 26.45
CA GLY A 192 10.22 -4.50 26.12
C GLY A 192 9.82 -5.91 25.71
N HIS A 193 8.50 -6.12 25.50
CA HIS A 193 7.98 -7.45 25.26
C HIS A 193 8.46 -8.02 23.93
N LEU A 194 8.46 -7.22 22.85
CA LEU A 194 8.99 -7.64 21.56
C LEU A 194 10.48 -7.97 21.64
N TYR A 195 11.27 -7.17 22.37
CA TYR A 195 12.70 -7.46 22.62
C TYR A 195 12.91 -8.84 23.25
N GLU A 196 12.19 -9.13 24.33
CA GLU A 196 12.33 -10.41 25.03
C GLU A 196 11.82 -11.60 24.18
N ALA A 197 10.72 -11.42 23.47
CA ALA A 197 10.17 -12.45 22.60
C ALA A 197 11.13 -12.82 21.46
N LEU A 198 11.82 -11.85 20.85
CA LEU A 198 12.80 -12.10 19.79
C LEU A 198 14.13 -12.61 20.32
N ARG A 199 14.61 -12.10 21.46
CA ARG A 199 15.80 -12.58 22.14
C ARG A 199 15.70 -14.06 22.47
N THR A 200 14.55 -14.51 22.98
CA THR A 200 14.32 -15.94 23.31
C THR A 200 14.24 -16.83 22.07
N ARG A 201 13.95 -16.26 20.89
CA ARG A 201 13.99 -16.95 19.60
C ARG A 201 15.36 -16.94 18.93
N GLY A 202 16.38 -16.36 19.60
CA GLY A 202 17.77 -16.35 19.14
C GLY A 202 18.15 -15.20 18.22
N ARG A 203 17.33 -14.13 18.13
CA ARG A 203 17.72 -12.92 17.39
C ARG A 203 18.97 -12.29 18.02
N ASP A 204 19.92 -11.85 17.20
CA ASP A 204 21.00 -10.98 17.65
C ASP A 204 20.42 -9.60 18.04
N MET A 205 20.63 -9.20 19.27
CA MET A 205 20.08 -7.97 19.84
C MET A 205 21.12 -6.83 19.88
N SER A 206 22.27 -6.98 19.22
CA SER A 206 23.38 -6.01 19.27
C SER A 206 23.07 -4.65 18.66
N ASP A 207 22.07 -4.57 17.80
CA ASP A 207 21.54 -3.36 17.17
C ASP A 207 20.49 -2.61 18.02
N CYS A 208 20.06 -3.21 19.15
CA CYS A 208 19.03 -2.65 20.02
C CYS A 208 19.62 -1.71 21.09
N GLY A 209 18.79 -0.80 21.64
CA GLY A 209 19.17 0.10 22.72
C GLY A 209 20.07 1.26 22.30
N ARG A 210 20.05 1.67 21.03
CA ARG A 210 20.95 2.68 20.47
C ARG A 210 20.20 3.79 19.73
N VAL A 211 19.50 3.44 18.64
CA VAL A 211 18.82 4.35 17.74
C VAL A 211 17.42 3.80 17.41
N GLY A 212 16.57 4.63 16.81
CA GLY A 212 15.26 4.17 16.38
C GLY A 212 15.31 3.35 15.10
N PRO A 213 14.21 2.63 14.77
CA PRO A 213 14.17 1.76 13.59
C PRO A 213 14.38 2.51 12.27
N VAL A 214 13.90 3.75 12.15
CA VAL A 214 14.11 4.57 10.94
C VAL A 214 15.57 5.00 10.78
N GLU A 215 16.21 5.43 11.87
CA GLU A 215 17.64 5.78 11.89
C GLU A 215 18.49 4.58 11.53
N LEU A 216 18.09 3.38 11.99
CA LEU A 216 18.76 2.12 11.68
C LEU A 216 18.71 1.84 10.17
N LEU A 217 17.52 1.87 9.55
CA LEU A 217 17.36 1.68 8.11
C LEU A 217 18.12 2.73 7.29
N HIS A 218 18.18 3.98 7.79
CA HIS A 218 19.00 5.01 7.17
C HIS A 218 20.48 4.65 7.18
N SER A 219 21.00 4.17 8.31
CA SER A 219 22.41 3.74 8.44
C SER A 219 22.76 2.55 7.54
N TYR A 220 21.79 1.71 7.21
CA TYR A 220 21.95 0.58 6.30
C TYR A 220 21.83 0.98 4.82
N GLY A 221 21.48 2.24 4.52
CA GLY A 221 21.31 2.74 3.16
C GLY A 221 20.04 2.30 2.47
N VAL A 222 19.01 1.88 3.21
CA VAL A 222 17.73 1.38 2.69
C VAL A 222 16.82 2.51 2.28
N LEU A 223 16.82 3.62 3.05
CA LEU A 223 15.93 4.74 2.79
C LEU A 223 16.31 5.46 1.49
N GLY A 224 15.31 5.71 0.65
CA GLY A 224 15.52 6.35 -0.65
C GLY A 224 14.24 6.40 -1.47
N ARG A 225 14.31 6.98 -2.67
CA ARG A 225 13.17 7.14 -3.58
C ARG A 225 12.55 5.82 -4.07
N ASN A 226 13.30 4.72 -4.00
CA ASN A 226 12.87 3.37 -4.33
C ASN A 226 12.41 2.57 -3.10
N CYS A 227 12.24 3.21 -1.94
CA CYS A 227 11.81 2.59 -0.70
C CYS A 227 10.42 3.06 -0.29
N LEU A 228 9.54 2.10 0.06
CA LEU A 228 8.29 2.31 0.78
C LEU A 228 8.50 1.95 2.26
N ALA A 229 8.45 2.94 3.14
CA ALA A 229 8.40 2.75 4.57
C ALA A 229 6.94 2.55 5.00
N VAL A 230 6.59 1.31 5.37
CA VAL A 230 5.20 0.97 5.71
C VAL A 230 4.94 1.24 7.18
N HIS A 231 3.76 1.75 7.48
CA HIS A 231 3.25 2.21 8.77
C HIS A 231 3.86 3.52 9.25
N ALA A 232 5.14 3.55 9.67
CA ALA A 232 5.80 4.75 10.17
C ALA A 232 4.95 5.49 11.23
N ASN A 233 4.43 4.74 12.21
CA ASN A 233 3.48 5.23 13.20
C ASN A 233 4.18 5.89 14.39
N CYS A 234 5.34 5.34 14.81
CA CYS A 234 6.09 5.77 16.00
C CYS A 234 7.35 6.53 15.57
N LEU A 235 7.19 7.80 15.21
CA LEU A 235 8.28 8.63 14.68
C LEU A 235 8.66 9.76 15.60
N THR A 236 9.95 10.05 15.69
CA THR A 236 10.50 11.30 16.22
C THR A 236 10.57 12.36 15.11
N ALA A 237 10.81 13.61 15.49
CA ALA A 237 11.08 14.69 14.52
C ALA A 237 12.34 14.42 13.67
N GLY A 238 13.32 13.67 14.22
CA GLY A 238 14.51 13.20 13.51
C GLY A 238 14.15 12.21 12.39
N ASP A 239 13.30 11.24 12.71
CA ASP A 239 12.83 10.22 11.75
C ASP A 239 12.06 10.86 10.58
N VAL A 240 11.16 11.81 10.89
CA VAL A 240 10.41 12.56 9.86
C VAL A 240 11.36 13.28 8.91
N ARG A 241 12.41 13.89 9.44
CA ARG A 241 13.43 14.60 8.65
C ARG A 241 14.21 13.64 7.75
N LEU A 242 14.66 12.48 8.27
CA LEU A 242 15.36 11.45 7.48
C LEU A 242 14.50 10.94 6.32
N LEU A 243 13.21 10.65 6.56
CA LEU A 243 12.28 10.22 5.51
C LEU A 243 12.12 11.28 4.42
N ALA A 244 12.04 12.56 4.81
CA ALA A 244 11.93 13.67 3.86
C ALA A 244 13.22 13.87 3.05
N GLU A 245 14.38 13.91 3.70
CA GLU A 245 15.69 14.14 3.06
C GLU A 245 16.07 13.03 2.09
N THR A 246 15.76 11.78 2.41
CA THR A 246 16.00 10.62 1.53
C THR A 246 14.99 10.51 0.40
N GLY A 247 13.85 11.17 0.50
CA GLY A 247 12.75 11.05 -0.46
C GLY A 247 12.00 9.72 -0.37
N THR A 248 12.11 9.03 0.76
CA THR A 248 11.38 7.80 1.06
C THR A 248 9.87 8.08 1.12
N SER A 249 9.07 7.25 0.46
CA SER A 249 7.61 7.33 0.55
C SER A 249 7.10 6.55 1.76
N VAL A 250 6.04 7.05 2.41
CA VAL A 250 5.40 6.38 3.54
C VAL A 250 4.04 5.84 3.12
N VAL A 251 3.78 4.58 3.47
CA VAL A 251 2.47 3.95 3.28
C VAL A 251 1.77 3.85 4.64
N HIS A 252 0.60 4.47 4.75
CA HIS A 252 -0.24 4.35 5.93
C HIS A 252 -1.42 3.41 5.66
N CYS A 253 -1.75 2.58 6.65
CA CYS A 253 -2.85 1.63 6.63
C CYS A 253 -3.85 2.01 7.75
N PRO A 254 -4.81 2.92 7.48
CA PRO A 254 -5.68 3.51 8.50
C PRO A 254 -6.45 2.49 9.32
N LYS A 255 -7.01 1.46 8.69
CA LYS A 255 -7.82 0.46 9.38
C LYS A 255 -6.97 -0.50 10.23
N THR A 256 -5.79 -0.90 9.76
CA THR A 256 -4.82 -1.66 10.57
C THR A 256 -4.40 -0.84 11.79
N HIS A 257 -4.14 0.45 11.60
CA HIS A 257 -3.83 1.37 12.69
C HIS A 257 -4.95 1.42 13.74
N ARG A 258 -6.21 1.49 13.29
CA ARG A 258 -7.39 1.41 14.15
C ARG A 258 -7.53 0.03 14.82
N TYR A 259 -7.29 -1.06 14.09
CA TYR A 259 -7.35 -2.43 14.63
C TYR A 259 -6.47 -2.57 15.88
N PHE A 260 -5.24 -2.08 15.82
CA PHE A 260 -4.33 -2.08 16.98
C PHE A 260 -4.59 -0.96 17.99
N ARG A 261 -5.65 -0.14 17.83
CA ARG A 261 -6.02 0.96 18.74
C ARG A 261 -4.86 1.92 19.02
N ARG A 262 -4.04 2.20 18.01
CA ARG A 262 -2.87 3.06 18.14
C ARG A 262 -3.26 4.54 18.21
N ALA A 263 -2.42 5.35 18.83
CA ALA A 263 -2.52 6.81 18.76
C ALA A 263 -2.42 7.28 17.29
N PRO A 264 -3.03 8.41 16.90
CA PRO A 264 -2.96 8.90 15.52
C PRO A 264 -1.52 8.99 15.02
N ALA A 265 -1.28 8.44 13.81
CA ALA A 265 0.03 8.50 13.16
C ALA A 265 0.43 9.95 12.85
N PRO A 266 1.74 10.30 12.85
CA PRO A 266 2.23 11.67 12.68
C PRO A 266 2.15 12.16 11.22
N LEU A 267 1.08 11.79 10.49
CA LEU A 267 0.89 12.12 9.07
C LEU A 267 0.93 13.64 8.78
N PRO A 268 0.37 14.53 9.65
CA PRO A 268 0.51 15.97 9.43
C PRO A 268 1.97 16.44 9.44
N ALA A 269 2.83 15.89 10.31
CA ALA A 269 4.25 16.23 10.35
C ALA A 269 4.99 15.72 9.11
N LEU A 270 4.72 14.48 8.68
CA LEU A 270 5.26 13.92 7.44
C LEU A 270 4.86 14.76 6.22
N LEU A 271 3.59 15.15 6.13
CA LEU A 271 3.08 16.01 5.07
C LEU A 271 3.76 17.37 5.06
N ALA A 272 3.89 18.01 6.22
CA ALA A 272 4.56 19.32 6.36
C ALA A 272 6.04 19.27 5.98
N ALA A 273 6.70 18.12 6.17
CA ALA A 273 8.06 17.86 5.75
C ALA A 273 8.19 17.50 4.26
N GLY A 274 7.09 17.39 3.51
CA GLY A 274 7.09 17.06 2.09
C GLY A 274 7.26 15.58 1.77
N VAL A 275 7.08 14.69 2.75
CA VAL A 275 7.10 13.24 2.53
C VAL A 275 5.92 12.82 1.65
N ASN A 276 6.17 11.97 0.67
CA ASN A 276 5.14 11.41 -0.18
C ASN A 276 4.35 10.36 0.61
N LEU A 277 3.04 10.61 0.82
CA LEU A 277 2.15 9.73 1.58
C LEU A 277 1.29 8.90 0.64
N CYS A 278 1.22 7.59 0.89
CA CYS A 278 0.40 6.63 0.17
C CYS A 278 -0.55 5.90 1.14
N LEU A 279 -1.57 5.24 0.61
CA LEU A 279 -2.46 4.35 1.35
C LEU A 279 -2.20 2.88 0.98
N GLY A 280 -2.38 2.00 1.97
CA GLY A 280 -2.40 0.56 1.82
C GLY A 280 -3.48 -0.05 2.70
N THR A 281 -3.86 -1.30 2.42
CA THR A 281 -4.84 -2.05 3.23
C THR A 281 -4.20 -2.91 4.29
N ASP A 282 -2.90 -3.23 4.12
CA ASP A 282 -2.27 -4.30 4.88
C ASP A 282 -2.98 -5.66 4.67
N SER A 283 -2.96 -6.53 5.64
CA SER A 283 -3.54 -7.88 5.58
C SER A 283 -4.91 -7.99 6.24
N LEU A 284 -5.68 -9.02 5.89
CA LEU A 284 -6.91 -9.36 6.62
C LEU A 284 -6.64 -9.96 8.01
N ALA A 285 -5.40 -10.15 8.41
CA ALA A 285 -5.04 -10.50 9.80
C ALA A 285 -5.13 -9.29 10.74
N SER A 286 -5.04 -8.07 10.21
CA SER A 286 -5.14 -6.80 10.95
C SER A 286 -6.19 -5.84 10.37
N ASN A 287 -7.00 -6.31 9.42
CA ASN A 287 -8.04 -5.54 8.75
C ASN A 287 -9.27 -6.43 8.48
N ASP A 288 -10.43 -5.83 8.23
CA ASP A 288 -11.67 -6.54 7.87
C ASP A 288 -11.99 -6.49 6.38
N THR A 289 -11.19 -5.76 5.58
CA THR A 289 -11.41 -5.58 4.14
C THR A 289 -10.11 -5.20 3.39
N LEU A 290 -10.07 -5.49 2.08
CA LEU A 290 -9.04 -5.00 1.15
C LEU A 290 -9.57 -3.83 0.28
N ASP A 291 -10.60 -3.13 0.76
CA ASP A 291 -11.25 -2.02 0.07
C ASP A 291 -10.53 -0.69 0.35
N MET A 292 -9.89 -0.11 -0.66
CA MET A 292 -9.22 1.19 -0.57
C MET A 292 -10.19 2.34 -0.26
N PHE A 293 -11.47 2.25 -0.61
CA PHE A 293 -12.46 3.25 -0.21
C PHE A 293 -12.70 3.22 1.31
N ALA A 294 -12.67 2.05 1.92
CA ALA A 294 -12.77 1.92 3.37
C ALA A 294 -11.55 2.54 4.08
N GLU A 295 -10.35 2.40 3.52
CA GLU A 295 -9.14 3.07 4.01
C GLU A 295 -9.25 4.60 3.89
N MET A 296 -9.73 5.10 2.75
CA MET A 296 -9.96 6.54 2.55
C MET A 296 -10.99 7.10 3.54
N ARG A 297 -12.11 6.41 3.77
CA ARG A 297 -13.12 6.81 4.77
C ARG A 297 -12.55 6.83 6.19
N GLU A 298 -11.77 5.82 6.56
CA GLU A 298 -11.14 5.76 7.88
C GLU A 298 -10.13 6.90 8.06
N LEU A 299 -9.33 7.21 7.02
CA LEU A 299 -8.40 8.34 7.07
C LEU A 299 -9.14 9.67 7.22
N ALA A 300 -10.23 9.88 6.46
CA ALA A 300 -11.06 11.08 6.57
C ALA A 300 -11.71 11.23 7.96
N ARG A 301 -12.06 10.11 8.60
CA ARG A 301 -12.58 10.09 9.98
C ARG A 301 -11.54 10.53 11.01
N VAL A 302 -10.27 10.12 10.83
CA VAL A 302 -9.17 10.44 11.75
C VAL A 302 -8.67 11.88 11.52
N PHE A 303 -8.67 12.34 10.27
CA PHE A 303 -8.22 13.67 9.86
C PHE A 303 -9.33 14.43 9.12
N PRO A 304 -10.40 14.87 9.83
CA PRO A 304 -11.59 15.47 9.21
C PRO A 304 -11.30 16.79 8.50
N ASP A 305 -10.22 17.47 8.84
CA ASP A 305 -9.79 18.74 8.21
C ASP A 305 -8.99 18.50 6.90
N TRP A 306 -8.70 17.25 6.56
CA TRP A 306 -7.99 16.97 5.31
C TRP A 306 -8.94 17.06 4.12
N LEU A 307 -8.47 17.73 3.06
CA LEU A 307 -9.21 17.81 1.80
C LEU A 307 -9.36 16.41 1.18
N PRO A 308 -10.57 16.02 0.75
CA PRO A 308 -10.79 14.74 0.06
C PRO A 308 -9.86 14.51 -1.14
N ALA A 309 -9.48 15.57 -1.86
CA ALA A 309 -8.51 15.51 -2.95
C ALA A 309 -7.17 14.89 -2.52
N ARG A 310 -6.63 15.31 -1.37
CA ARG A 310 -5.39 14.76 -0.81
C ARG A 310 -5.50 13.26 -0.51
N ILE A 311 -6.65 12.83 0.02
CA ILE A 311 -6.88 11.43 0.34
C ILE A 311 -6.92 10.58 -0.94
N VAL A 312 -7.58 11.07 -2.00
CA VAL A 312 -7.60 10.41 -3.31
C VAL A 312 -6.20 10.37 -3.92
N GLU A 313 -5.41 11.44 -3.81
CA GLU A 313 -4.02 11.45 -4.28
C GLU A 313 -3.18 10.35 -3.62
N MET A 314 -3.37 10.06 -2.33
CA MET A 314 -2.64 9.00 -1.62
C MET A 314 -2.92 7.60 -2.17
N ALA A 315 -4.10 7.36 -2.73
CA ALA A 315 -4.50 6.10 -3.34
C ALA A 315 -4.32 6.08 -4.88
N THR A 316 -3.74 7.12 -5.47
CA THR A 316 -3.59 7.27 -6.92
C THR A 316 -2.22 7.86 -7.30
N THR A 317 -2.10 9.17 -7.50
CA THR A 317 -0.88 9.84 -8.00
C THR A 317 0.31 9.70 -7.07
N ASN A 318 0.10 9.75 -5.75
CA ASN A 318 1.20 9.60 -4.79
C ASN A 318 1.74 8.16 -4.77
N ALA A 319 0.84 7.17 -4.80
CA ALA A 319 1.24 5.76 -4.91
C ALA A 319 1.96 5.49 -6.24
N ALA A 320 1.46 6.02 -7.36
CA ALA A 320 2.13 5.92 -8.66
C ALA A 320 3.53 6.58 -8.64
N LYS A 321 3.69 7.71 -7.92
CA LYS A 321 4.99 8.38 -7.73
C LYS A 321 5.94 7.50 -6.93
N ALA A 322 5.47 6.88 -5.85
CA ALA A 322 6.25 5.97 -5.02
C ALA A 322 6.76 4.75 -5.80
N LEU A 323 6.00 4.32 -6.81
CA LEU A 323 6.34 3.21 -7.72
C LEU A 323 7.18 3.63 -8.92
N ASN A 324 7.57 4.89 -9.05
CA ASN A 324 8.21 5.46 -10.24
C ASN A 324 7.38 5.27 -11.53
N GLN A 325 6.03 5.24 -11.40
CA GLN A 325 5.08 5.01 -12.50
C GLN A 325 4.16 6.23 -12.75
N SER A 326 4.56 7.43 -12.32
CA SER A 326 3.74 8.65 -12.36
C SER A 326 3.25 9.04 -13.76
N THR A 327 3.92 8.60 -14.83
CA THR A 327 3.50 8.86 -16.22
C THR A 327 2.46 7.87 -16.69
N GLN A 328 2.39 6.68 -16.11
CA GLN A 328 1.55 5.56 -16.57
C GLN A 328 0.35 5.32 -15.66
N LEU A 329 0.50 5.45 -14.34
CA LEU A 329 -0.51 5.04 -13.36
C LEU A 329 -1.02 6.22 -12.52
N GLY A 330 -2.18 6.01 -11.87
CA GLY A 330 -2.75 6.93 -10.88
C GLY A 330 -3.28 8.25 -11.43
N ARG A 331 -3.42 8.38 -12.76
CA ARG A 331 -3.89 9.61 -13.42
C ARG A 331 -4.66 9.31 -14.70
N LEU A 332 -5.62 10.18 -15.05
CA LEU A 332 -6.20 10.18 -16.38
C LEU A 332 -5.55 11.30 -17.21
N ALA A 333 -4.63 10.90 -18.10
CA ALA A 333 -3.95 11.84 -19.00
C ALA A 333 -3.51 11.10 -20.26
N ALA A 334 -3.23 11.84 -21.34
CA ALA A 334 -2.67 11.25 -22.55
C ALA A 334 -1.38 10.46 -22.22
N SER A 335 -1.25 9.31 -22.83
CA SER A 335 -0.16 8.32 -22.66
C SER A 335 -0.18 7.54 -21.33
N ALA A 336 -1.16 7.77 -20.45
CA ALA A 336 -1.36 6.92 -19.26
C ALA A 336 -2.05 5.61 -19.63
N ALA A 337 -1.86 4.58 -18.82
CA ALA A 337 -2.56 3.31 -18.95
C ALA A 337 -4.08 3.51 -18.81
N ALA A 338 -4.84 2.77 -19.61
CA ALA A 338 -6.29 2.78 -19.54
C ALA A 338 -6.80 1.88 -18.39
N ASP A 339 -6.36 2.23 -17.17
CA ASP A 339 -6.78 1.66 -15.90
C ASP A 339 -7.67 2.70 -15.19
N LEU A 340 -8.98 2.49 -15.21
CA LEU A 340 -9.94 3.46 -14.70
C LEU A 340 -11.17 2.78 -14.11
N ILE A 341 -11.77 3.47 -13.15
CA ILE A 341 -13.00 3.05 -12.47
C ILE A 341 -14.02 4.17 -12.50
N ALA A 342 -15.29 3.83 -12.38
CA ALA A 342 -16.37 4.79 -12.20
C ALA A 342 -17.09 4.53 -10.88
N VAL A 343 -17.23 5.58 -10.07
CA VAL A 343 -17.87 5.58 -8.75
C VAL A 343 -19.16 6.40 -8.81
N PRO A 344 -20.31 5.91 -8.30
CA PRO A 344 -21.54 6.69 -8.23
C PRO A 344 -21.36 8.01 -7.46
N VAL A 345 -21.92 9.11 -7.98
CA VAL A 345 -21.83 10.43 -7.31
C VAL A 345 -22.62 10.46 -6.00
N ASP A 346 -23.71 9.70 -5.91
CA ASP A 346 -24.52 9.47 -4.71
C ASP A 346 -24.94 10.75 -3.95
N GLY A 347 -25.37 11.75 -4.71
CA GLY A 347 -25.83 13.04 -4.16
C GLY A 347 -24.73 14.05 -3.81
N HIS A 348 -23.46 13.68 -3.82
CA HIS A 348 -22.36 14.61 -3.60
C HIS A 348 -22.18 15.58 -4.78
N THR A 349 -21.89 16.83 -4.49
CA THR A 349 -21.60 17.87 -5.50
C THR A 349 -20.13 17.96 -5.85
N ASP A 350 -19.24 17.65 -4.89
CA ASP A 350 -17.80 17.61 -5.09
C ASP A 350 -17.36 16.18 -5.46
N PRO A 351 -16.66 15.97 -6.59
CA PRO A 351 -16.27 14.64 -7.05
C PRO A 351 -15.26 13.94 -6.13
N TYR A 352 -14.37 14.67 -5.46
CA TYR A 352 -13.44 14.07 -4.53
C TYR A 352 -14.14 13.53 -3.27
N THR A 353 -15.12 14.30 -2.77
CA THR A 353 -15.97 13.85 -1.65
C THR A 353 -16.76 12.61 -2.04
N ALA A 354 -17.32 12.58 -3.26
CA ALA A 354 -18.04 11.41 -3.78
C ALA A 354 -17.15 10.14 -3.78
N VAL A 355 -15.88 10.28 -4.14
CA VAL A 355 -14.92 9.16 -4.16
C VAL A 355 -14.56 8.72 -2.75
N VAL A 356 -14.16 9.64 -1.87
CA VAL A 356 -13.72 9.30 -0.50
C VAL A 356 -14.83 8.62 0.30
N PHE A 357 -16.08 9.08 0.14
CA PHE A 357 -17.23 8.56 0.89
C PHE A 357 -18.09 7.57 0.09
N ALA A 358 -17.53 7.01 -0.99
CA ALA A 358 -18.23 5.98 -1.77
C ALA A 358 -18.51 4.73 -0.91
N GLU A 359 -19.78 4.33 -0.86
CA GLU A 359 -20.24 3.11 -0.18
C GLU A 359 -20.86 2.09 -1.15
N LYS A 360 -21.29 2.57 -2.33
CA LYS A 360 -21.83 1.72 -3.39
C LYS A 360 -20.72 1.05 -4.17
N PRO A 361 -20.97 -0.14 -4.72
CA PRO A 361 -20.04 -0.79 -5.62
C PRO A 361 -19.67 0.13 -6.79
N ILE A 362 -18.46 -0.04 -7.32
CA ILE A 362 -18.04 0.64 -8.55
C ILE A 362 -19.00 0.31 -9.70
N ALA A 363 -19.37 1.32 -10.48
CA ALA A 363 -20.32 1.17 -11.58
C ALA A 363 -19.66 0.68 -12.88
N PHE A 364 -18.34 0.87 -13.00
CA PHE A 364 -17.56 0.50 -14.18
C PHE A 364 -16.10 0.32 -13.80
N MET A 365 -15.44 -0.64 -14.45
CA MET A 365 -14.01 -0.85 -14.34
C MET A 365 -13.40 -1.21 -15.70
N MET A 366 -12.22 -0.66 -15.95
CA MET A 366 -11.40 -0.98 -17.11
C MET A 366 -9.94 -1.12 -16.69
N MET A 367 -9.27 -2.11 -17.22
CA MET A 367 -7.84 -2.34 -17.02
C MET A 367 -7.16 -2.67 -18.34
N ASN A 368 -6.01 -2.03 -18.59
CA ASN A 368 -5.28 -2.16 -19.86
C ASN A 368 -6.22 -2.01 -21.10
N GLY A 369 -7.19 -1.10 -21.00
CA GLY A 369 -8.16 -0.83 -22.06
C GLY A 369 -9.26 -1.87 -22.24
N CYS A 370 -9.30 -2.92 -21.43
CA CYS A 370 -10.33 -3.94 -21.41
C CYS A 370 -11.33 -3.70 -20.27
N GLN A 371 -12.63 -3.72 -20.56
CA GLN A 371 -13.66 -3.67 -19.53
C GLN A 371 -13.65 -4.99 -18.74
N ILE A 372 -13.72 -4.86 -17.41
CA ILE A 372 -13.73 -5.97 -16.45
C ILE A 372 -15.16 -6.22 -15.96
#